data_47b4753fe34b30baa2bc75028341d91c
#
_entry.id   47b4753fe34b30baa2bc75028341d91c
#
_cell.length_a   1.000
_cell.length_b   1.000
_cell.length_c   1.000
_cell.angle_alpha   90.00
_cell.angle_beta   90.00
_cell.angle_gamma   90.00
#
_symmetry.space_group_name_H-M   'P 1'
#
loop_
_entity.id
_entity.type
_entity.pdbx_description
1 polymer ?
#
loop_
_entity_poly.entity_id
_entity_poly.type
_entity_poly.pdbx_seq_one_letter_code
_entity_poly.pdbx_strand_id
1 'polypeptide(L)'
;LAYAFESQLYSESITLCTTYNDFVVKYDALMNDEGFLKLSEIKHNYLVAALKKYHDYFYALDTGFVSSSSPSKKVQPNNQPSVSDEVQNNCNSILSQDFEDGYQVGDYMHQMRFLSCYEDTFGSELDITEDELDKLLKYIGQIRDGRIFCKGNNDTPLITSVFEVVENAFENGATAVFFECIYERYTDNLISEMNIYSADALRDIMKNDSRFQANYHIERSAIVKNGISADTTNEIKVILQSSHTPLTFEDFKERLWYVPMDRIKSELARFSEAVCVERGTYLYALNFYISPDEQVALIKAMRSAIYSNGYLVAKNLREIFNKACPSAALDSEYLKDYAIRDILKIIFQDEFDFSSSVITEKGNPLDIGQLYRNYAAEHEQLSLREIKEFQETIGLPIYWDDIFKEMVRISATELVRRDKVQFDVDAVDDALEKMYPNEYTALKDITLFLSLPAASVR
;
A
#
# COMPACT_ATOMS: atom_id res chain seq x y z
N LEU A 1 -14.29 3.57 -6.10
CA LEU A 1 -14.40 3.22 -7.53
C LEU A 1 -15.73 2.49 -7.80
N ALA A 2 -16.13 1.50 -7.01
CA ALA A 2 -17.46 0.89 -7.07
C ALA A 2 -18.56 1.94 -6.95
N TYR A 3 -18.45 2.87 -6.00
CA TYR A 3 -19.39 3.96 -5.78
C TYR A 3 -19.56 4.90 -6.97
N ALA A 4 -18.49 5.22 -7.69
CA ALA A 4 -18.57 6.08 -8.90
C ALA A 4 -19.19 5.37 -10.09
N PHE A 5 -19.11 4.05 -10.17
CA PHE A 5 -19.70 3.24 -11.21
C PHE A 5 -21.18 2.93 -10.93
N GLU A 6 -21.53 2.65 -9.68
CA GLU A 6 -22.90 2.42 -9.22
C GLU A 6 -23.81 3.63 -9.48
N SER A 7 -23.29 4.85 -9.30
CA SER A 7 -24.05 6.08 -9.52
C SER A 7 -24.43 6.33 -10.99
N GLN A 8 -23.75 5.68 -11.95
CA GLN A 8 -24.05 5.81 -13.39
C GLN A 8 -25.00 4.74 -13.92
N LEU A 9 -25.05 3.56 -13.28
CA LEU A 9 -25.82 2.40 -13.78
C LEU A 9 -27.10 2.10 -12.99
N TYR A 10 -27.13 2.48 -11.69
CA TYR A 10 -28.25 2.17 -10.82
C TYR A 10 -28.58 3.34 -9.89
N SER A 11 -29.89 3.57 -9.64
CA SER A 11 -30.37 4.52 -8.65
C SER A 11 -30.08 4.10 -7.19
N GLU A 12 -29.66 2.85 -6.97
CA GLU A 12 -29.35 2.29 -5.65
C GLU A 12 -28.06 1.47 -5.70
N SER A 13 -27.21 1.64 -4.70
CA SER A 13 -25.94 0.93 -4.59
C SER A 13 -26.11 -0.58 -4.40
N ILE A 14 -25.26 -1.38 -5.05
CA ILE A 14 -25.19 -2.83 -4.83
C ILE A 14 -24.82 -3.17 -3.38
N THR A 15 -24.15 -2.27 -2.67
CA THR A 15 -23.79 -2.42 -1.25
C THR A 15 -24.98 -2.26 -0.30
N LEU A 16 -26.11 -1.74 -0.80
CA LEU A 16 -27.37 -1.59 -0.05
C LEU A 16 -28.33 -2.77 -0.25
N CYS A 17 -27.94 -3.81 -1.00
CA CYS A 17 -28.74 -5.01 -1.11
C CYS A 17 -28.89 -5.70 0.24
N THR A 18 -30.13 -5.99 0.63
CA THR A 18 -30.46 -6.64 1.90
C THR A 18 -30.77 -8.12 1.74
N THR A 19 -31.03 -8.58 0.52
CA THR A 19 -31.32 -9.99 0.19
C THR A 19 -30.39 -10.49 -0.90
N TYR A 20 -30.14 -11.82 -0.90
CA TYR A 20 -29.34 -12.46 -1.94
C TYR A 20 -29.96 -12.29 -3.33
N ASN A 21 -31.28 -12.42 -3.46
CA ASN A 21 -31.95 -12.28 -4.74
C ASN A 21 -31.80 -10.85 -5.33
N ASP A 22 -31.91 -9.81 -4.52
CA ASP A 22 -31.70 -8.42 -4.97
C ASP A 22 -30.25 -8.21 -5.42
N PHE A 23 -29.32 -8.85 -4.72
CA PHE A 23 -27.91 -8.79 -5.06
C PHE A 23 -27.61 -9.50 -6.39
N VAL A 24 -28.14 -10.71 -6.61
CA VAL A 24 -27.90 -11.51 -7.84
C VAL A 24 -28.36 -10.75 -9.08
N VAL A 25 -29.53 -10.12 -9.04
CA VAL A 25 -30.04 -9.33 -10.18
C VAL A 25 -29.07 -8.21 -10.58
N LYS A 26 -28.54 -7.48 -9.60
CA LYS A 26 -27.56 -6.40 -9.86
C LYS A 26 -26.18 -6.95 -10.24
N TYR A 27 -25.79 -8.06 -9.66
CA TYR A 27 -24.54 -8.77 -9.99
C TYR A 27 -24.51 -9.21 -11.45
N ASP A 28 -25.59 -9.91 -11.91
CA ASP A 28 -25.69 -10.38 -13.28
C ASP A 28 -25.74 -9.24 -14.28
N ALA A 29 -26.41 -8.14 -13.94
CA ALA A 29 -26.45 -6.96 -14.80
C ALA A 29 -25.06 -6.32 -14.94
N LEU A 30 -24.26 -6.20 -13.88
CA LEU A 30 -22.89 -5.69 -13.94
C LEU A 30 -21.95 -6.63 -14.69
N MET A 31 -22.09 -7.94 -14.50
CA MET A 31 -21.26 -8.94 -15.18
C MET A 31 -21.53 -9.04 -16.69
N ASN A 32 -22.67 -8.52 -17.16
CA ASN A 32 -23.03 -8.42 -18.59
C ASN A 32 -22.85 -7.00 -19.17
N ASP A 33 -22.40 -6.02 -18.36
CA ASP A 33 -22.18 -4.66 -18.82
C ASP A 33 -20.79 -4.49 -19.43
N GLU A 34 -20.72 -4.16 -20.72
CA GLU A 34 -19.45 -3.99 -21.43
C GLU A 34 -18.58 -2.85 -20.87
N GLY A 35 -19.18 -1.79 -20.35
CA GLY A 35 -18.46 -0.68 -19.75
C GLY A 35 -17.77 -1.09 -18.43
N PHE A 36 -18.48 -1.86 -17.60
CA PHE A 36 -17.93 -2.44 -16.37
C PHE A 36 -16.78 -3.42 -16.66
N LEU A 37 -16.96 -4.31 -17.65
CA LEU A 37 -15.92 -5.28 -18.01
C LEU A 37 -14.67 -4.59 -18.55
N LYS A 38 -14.80 -3.60 -19.44
CA LYS A 38 -13.67 -2.79 -19.93
C LYS A 38 -12.95 -2.05 -18.81
N LEU A 39 -13.70 -1.46 -17.86
CA LEU A 39 -13.10 -0.80 -16.69
C LEU A 39 -12.39 -1.79 -15.80
N SER A 40 -12.91 -3.01 -15.64
CA SER A 40 -12.27 -4.07 -14.88
C SER A 40 -10.96 -4.54 -15.52
N GLU A 41 -10.91 -4.67 -16.85
CA GLU A 41 -9.68 -4.99 -17.58
C GLU A 41 -8.59 -3.93 -17.36
N ILE A 42 -8.92 -2.64 -17.46
CA ILE A 42 -8.00 -1.53 -17.18
C ILE A 42 -7.44 -1.61 -15.73
N LYS A 43 -8.21 -2.16 -14.81
CA LYS A 43 -7.85 -2.36 -13.39
C LYS A 43 -7.39 -3.78 -13.07
N HIS A 44 -6.80 -4.49 -14.02
CA HIS A 44 -6.29 -5.86 -13.85
C HIS A 44 -7.31 -6.82 -13.23
N ASN A 45 -8.57 -6.71 -13.63
CA ASN A 45 -9.71 -7.54 -13.19
C ASN A 45 -10.04 -7.47 -11.68
N TYR A 46 -9.51 -6.51 -10.93
CA TYR A 46 -9.81 -6.37 -9.50
C TYR A 46 -11.30 -6.12 -9.22
N LEU A 47 -12.00 -5.41 -10.11
CA LEU A 47 -13.43 -5.11 -9.93
C LEU A 47 -14.29 -6.37 -10.03
N VAL A 48 -14.04 -7.21 -11.03
CA VAL A 48 -14.72 -8.51 -11.20
C VAL A 48 -14.39 -9.44 -10.04
N ALA A 49 -13.13 -9.50 -9.62
CA ALA A 49 -12.71 -10.35 -8.49
C ALA A 49 -13.35 -9.92 -7.16
N ALA A 50 -13.46 -8.61 -6.90
CA ALA A 50 -14.12 -8.08 -5.72
C ALA A 50 -15.63 -8.40 -5.74
N LEU A 51 -16.28 -8.23 -6.89
CA LEU A 51 -17.71 -8.51 -7.05
C LEU A 51 -18.03 -10.00 -6.85
N LYS A 52 -17.18 -10.91 -7.37
CA LYS A 52 -17.31 -12.36 -7.15
C LYS A 52 -17.18 -12.72 -5.67
N LYS A 53 -16.21 -12.16 -4.94
CA LYS A 53 -16.08 -12.39 -3.49
C LYS A 53 -17.29 -11.90 -2.70
N TYR A 54 -17.88 -10.79 -3.12
CA TYR A 54 -19.09 -10.27 -2.49
C TYR A 54 -20.30 -11.14 -2.77
N HIS A 55 -20.42 -11.71 -3.98
CA HIS A 55 -21.40 -12.71 -4.35
C HIS A 55 -21.32 -13.96 -3.45
N ASP A 56 -20.10 -14.51 -3.27
CA ASP A 56 -19.89 -15.70 -2.43
C ASP A 56 -20.23 -15.43 -0.96
N TYR A 57 -19.96 -14.21 -0.48
CA TYR A 57 -20.34 -13.79 0.88
C TYR A 57 -21.86 -13.74 1.05
N PHE A 58 -22.59 -13.12 0.14
CA PHE A 58 -24.07 -13.05 0.20
C PHE A 58 -24.72 -14.44 0.04
N TYR A 59 -24.18 -15.27 -0.84
CA TYR A 59 -24.63 -16.65 -0.98
C TYR A 59 -24.46 -17.46 0.32
N ALA A 60 -23.33 -17.30 0.99
CA ALA A 60 -23.07 -17.94 2.26
C ALA A 60 -24.02 -17.46 3.38
N LEU A 61 -24.37 -16.18 3.40
CA LEU A 61 -25.34 -15.61 4.35
C LEU A 61 -26.76 -16.16 4.14
N ASP A 62 -27.20 -16.25 2.89
CA ASP A 62 -28.57 -16.70 2.53
C ASP A 62 -28.76 -18.21 2.75
N THR A 63 -27.73 -19.01 2.46
CA THR A 63 -27.76 -20.47 2.60
C THR A 63 -27.45 -20.98 4.00
N GLY A 64 -27.10 -20.08 4.93
CA GLY A 64 -26.72 -20.46 6.30
C GLY A 64 -25.39 -21.21 6.40
N PHE A 65 -24.63 -21.29 5.31
CA PHE A 65 -23.28 -21.83 5.27
C PHE A 65 -22.27 -20.82 5.83
N VAL A 66 -22.32 -20.58 7.15
CA VAL A 66 -21.20 -19.96 7.84
C VAL A 66 -20.12 -21.03 7.93
N SER A 67 -19.09 -20.90 7.10
CA SER A 67 -17.88 -21.70 7.28
C SER A 67 -17.25 -21.28 8.60
N SER A 68 -17.58 -22.01 9.67
CA SER A 68 -16.84 -21.94 10.92
C SER A 68 -15.41 -22.37 10.65
N SER A 69 -14.52 -21.43 10.53
CA SER A 69 -13.07 -21.67 10.52
C SER A 69 -12.62 -22.03 11.93
N SER A 70 -12.91 -23.27 12.33
CA SER A 70 -12.14 -23.97 13.35
C SER A 70 -11.36 -25.05 12.65
N PRO A 71 -10.06 -25.25 12.93
CA PRO A 71 -9.29 -26.29 12.31
C PRO A 71 -9.69 -27.65 12.91
N SER A 72 -10.82 -28.19 12.46
CA SER A 72 -11.06 -29.62 12.61
C SER A 72 -10.09 -30.32 11.67
N LYS A 73 -9.23 -31.19 12.23
CA LYS A 73 -8.44 -32.18 11.49
C LYS A 73 -9.32 -32.80 10.41
N LYS A 74 -9.15 -32.32 9.16
CA LYS A 74 -9.71 -33.05 8.01
C LYS A 74 -8.96 -34.36 7.95
N VAL A 75 -9.64 -35.42 8.32
CA VAL A 75 -9.34 -36.76 7.82
C VAL A 75 -9.42 -36.62 6.30
N GLN A 76 -8.26 -36.63 5.66
CA GLN A 76 -8.20 -36.71 4.20
C GLN A 76 -8.95 -37.97 3.78
N PRO A 77 -9.95 -37.89 2.90
CA PRO A 77 -10.40 -39.08 2.24
C PRO A 77 -9.20 -39.62 1.46
N ASN A 78 -8.91 -40.88 1.63
CA ASN A 78 -7.85 -41.62 0.95
C ASN A 78 -8.26 -41.75 -0.53
N ASN A 79 -8.08 -40.66 -1.31
CA ASN A 79 -8.29 -40.64 -2.75
C ASN A 79 -7.00 -41.05 -3.45
N GLN A 80 -6.50 -42.26 -3.12
CA GLN A 80 -5.58 -42.92 -4.02
C GLN A 80 -6.37 -43.27 -5.29
N PRO A 81 -5.94 -42.82 -6.48
CA PRO A 81 -6.48 -43.31 -7.73
C PRO A 81 -6.30 -44.85 -7.74
N SER A 82 -7.32 -45.60 -8.15
CA SER A 82 -7.31 -47.07 -8.22
C SER A 82 -6.43 -47.62 -9.35
N VAL A 83 -5.31 -46.96 -9.62
CA VAL A 83 -4.41 -47.22 -10.74
C VAL A 83 -3.12 -47.85 -10.20
N SER A 84 -2.61 -48.89 -10.89
CA SER A 84 -1.38 -49.60 -10.48
C SER A 84 -0.15 -48.64 -10.47
N ASP A 85 0.84 -48.97 -9.64
CA ASP A 85 2.10 -48.21 -9.57
C ASP A 85 2.83 -48.20 -10.92
N GLU A 86 2.68 -49.22 -11.75
CA GLU A 86 3.22 -49.30 -13.09
C GLU A 86 2.63 -48.23 -14.00
N VAL A 87 1.30 -48.05 -13.99
CA VAL A 87 0.63 -46.99 -14.77
C VAL A 87 1.02 -45.60 -14.28
N GLN A 88 1.16 -45.42 -12.97
CA GLN A 88 1.62 -44.14 -12.41
C GLN A 88 3.05 -43.80 -12.88
N ASN A 89 3.96 -44.78 -12.90
CA ASN A 89 5.30 -44.61 -13.40
C ASN A 89 5.34 -44.31 -14.91
N ASN A 90 4.49 -45.00 -15.68
CA ASN A 90 4.34 -44.76 -17.10
C ASN A 90 3.84 -43.35 -17.38
N CYS A 91 2.82 -42.88 -16.66
CA CYS A 91 2.32 -41.49 -16.76
C CYS A 91 3.39 -40.46 -16.39
N ASN A 92 4.19 -40.71 -15.36
CA ASN A 92 5.31 -39.85 -15.02
C ASN A 92 6.37 -39.79 -16.14
N SER A 93 6.62 -40.90 -16.83
CA SER A 93 7.54 -40.94 -17.96
C SER A 93 7.07 -40.08 -19.11
N ILE A 94 5.77 -40.14 -19.47
CA ILE A 94 5.15 -39.26 -20.49
C ILE A 94 5.22 -37.80 -20.09
N LEU A 95 4.87 -37.48 -18.81
CA LEU A 95 5.03 -36.10 -18.32
C LEU A 95 6.45 -35.56 -18.45
N SER A 96 7.46 -36.42 -18.25
CA SER A 96 8.87 -36.04 -18.32
C SER A 96 9.36 -35.87 -19.74
N GLN A 97 8.88 -36.66 -20.71
CA GLN A 97 9.42 -36.72 -22.06
C GLN A 97 8.64 -35.85 -23.06
N ASP A 98 7.30 -35.84 -22.94
CA ASP A 98 6.42 -35.22 -23.93
C ASP A 98 5.76 -33.94 -23.47
N PHE A 99 5.83 -33.64 -22.15
CA PHE A 99 5.24 -32.45 -21.53
C PHE A 99 6.27 -31.66 -20.71
N GLU A 100 7.42 -31.39 -21.29
CA GLU A 100 8.49 -30.58 -20.66
C GLU A 100 7.98 -29.19 -20.26
N ASP A 101 7.09 -28.58 -21.07
CA ASP A 101 6.44 -27.29 -20.80
C ASP A 101 5.23 -27.38 -19.86
N GLY A 102 4.97 -28.59 -19.32
CA GLY A 102 3.87 -28.89 -18.41
C GLY A 102 2.55 -29.21 -19.12
N TYR A 103 1.80 -30.15 -18.51
CA TYR A 103 0.46 -30.55 -18.92
C TYR A 103 -0.59 -29.56 -18.38
N GLN A 104 -1.43 -29.00 -19.26
CA GLN A 104 -2.49 -28.07 -18.89
C GLN A 104 -3.75 -28.84 -18.47
N VAL A 105 -4.17 -28.67 -17.23
CA VAL A 105 -5.36 -29.33 -16.65
C VAL A 105 -6.64 -28.84 -17.35
N GLY A 106 -7.52 -29.76 -17.72
CA GLY A 106 -8.78 -29.45 -18.37
C GLY A 106 -8.66 -29.00 -19.82
N ASP A 107 -7.46 -29.03 -20.41
CA ASP A 107 -7.26 -28.74 -21.83
C ASP A 107 -7.41 -30.03 -22.65
N TYR A 108 -8.47 -30.09 -23.49
CA TYR A 108 -8.79 -31.24 -24.30
C TYR A 108 -7.64 -31.66 -25.25
N MET A 109 -6.90 -30.68 -25.80
CA MET A 109 -5.78 -30.97 -26.69
C MET A 109 -4.63 -31.63 -25.93
N HIS A 110 -4.34 -31.17 -24.70
CA HIS A 110 -3.34 -31.80 -23.84
C HIS A 110 -3.78 -33.22 -23.39
N GLN A 111 -5.05 -33.42 -23.08
CA GLN A 111 -5.60 -34.72 -22.72
C GLN A 111 -5.42 -35.72 -23.87
N MET A 112 -5.88 -35.37 -25.07
CA MET A 112 -5.77 -36.23 -26.25
C MET A 112 -4.29 -36.51 -26.61
N ARG A 113 -3.43 -35.50 -26.56
CA ARG A 113 -1.99 -35.69 -26.80
C ARG A 113 -1.38 -36.63 -25.77
N PHE A 114 -1.75 -36.52 -24.50
CA PHE A 114 -1.24 -37.39 -23.44
C PHE A 114 -1.63 -38.86 -23.66
N LEU A 115 -2.89 -39.12 -23.96
CA LEU A 115 -3.40 -40.46 -24.24
C LEU A 115 -2.72 -41.05 -25.47
N SER A 116 -2.54 -40.30 -26.54
CA SER A 116 -1.83 -40.74 -27.74
C SER A 116 -0.35 -41.07 -27.44
N CYS A 117 0.38 -40.18 -26.72
CA CYS A 117 1.76 -40.47 -26.32
C CYS A 117 1.87 -41.72 -25.44
N TYR A 118 0.90 -41.93 -24.56
CA TYR A 118 0.87 -43.15 -23.72
C TYR A 118 0.70 -44.42 -24.56
N GLU A 119 -0.28 -44.43 -25.48
CA GLU A 119 -0.51 -45.56 -26.39
C GLU A 119 0.71 -45.84 -27.30
N ASP A 120 1.28 -44.79 -27.88
CA ASP A 120 2.45 -44.88 -28.75
C ASP A 120 3.69 -45.41 -28.01
N THR A 121 3.85 -45.07 -26.73
CA THR A 121 5.03 -45.44 -25.94
C THR A 121 4.92 -46.83 -25.34
N PHE A 122 3.73 -47.20 -24.82
CA PHE A 122 3.53 -48.44 -24.06
C PHE A 122 2.74 -49.49 -24.82
N GLY A 123 2.19 -49.16 -26.01
CA GLY A 123 1.45 -50.12 -26.86
C GLY A 123 0.10 -50.56 -26.31
N SER A 124 -0.44 -49.85 -25.36
CA SER A 124 -1.76 -50.10 -24.74
C SER A 124 -2.47 -48.80 -24.45
N GLU A 125 -3.77 -48.77 -24.71
CA GLU A 125 -4.61 -47.63 -24.32
C GLU A 125 -4.65 -47.48 -22.80
N LEU A 126 -4.68 -46.24 -22.31
CA LEU A 126 -4.91 -45.94 -20.90
C LEU A 126 -6.43 -45.87 -20.65
N ASP A 127 -7.01 -46.92 -20.07
CA ASP A 127 -8.45 -47.08 -19.84
C ASP A 127 -8.90 -46.22 -18.64
N ILE A 128 -8.89 -44.90 -18.82
CA ILE A 128 -9.39 -43.91 -17.85
C ILE A 128 -10.09 -42.77 -18.57
N THR A 129 -11.03 -42.12 -17.89
CA THR A 129 -11.71 -40.95 -18.43
C THR A 129 -10.81 -39.70 -18.35
N GLU A 130 -11.13 -38.68 -19.12
CA GLU A 130 -10.41 -37.39 -19.13
C GLU A 130 -10.32 -36.75 -17.73
N ASP A 131 -11.42 -36.81 -16.95
CA ASP A 131 -11.47 -36.33 -15.57
C ASP A 131 -10.61 -37.19 -14.61
N GLU A 132 -10.50 -38.47 -14.86
CA GLU A 132 -9.66 -39.38 -14.07
C GLU A 132 -8.18 -39.18 -14.43
N LEU A 133 -7.86 -38.89 -15.70
CA LEU A 133 -6.51 -38.52 -16.13
C LEU A 133 -6.04 -37.27 -15.40
N ASP A 134 -6.82 -36.21 -15.40
CA ASP A 134 -6.49 -34.99 -14.70
C ASP A 134 -6.28 -35.21 -13.19
N LYS A 135 -7.10 -36.03 -12.55
CA LYS A 135 -6.96 -36.42 -11.13
C LYS A 135 -5.69 -37.25 -10.89
N LEU A 136 -5.41 -38.20 -11.76
CA LEU A 136 -4.22 -39.03 -11.69
C LEU A 136 -2.97 -38.19 -11.84
N LEU A 137 -2.92 -37.32 -12.88
CA LEU A 137 -1.77 -36.44 -13.14
C LEU A 137 -1.56 -35.45 -12.01
N LYS A 138 -2.62 -34.90 -11.41
CA LYS A 138 -2.52 -34.05 -10.19
C LYS A 138 -1.96 -34.81 -8.98
N TYR A 139 -2.23 -36.10 -8.89
CA TYR A 139 -1.74 -36.93 -7.79
C TYR A 139 -0.27 -37.32 -7.95
N ILE A 140 0.14 -37.73 -9.16
CA ILE A 140 1.52 -38.15 -9.44
C ILE A 140 2.47 -37.01 -9.77
N GLY A 141 1.96 -35.96 -10.40
CA GLY A 141 2.74 -34.81 -10.86
C GLY A 141 2.89 -33.70 -9.81
N GLN A 142 3.58 -32.65 -10.20
CA GLN A 142 3.75 -31.41 -9.45
C GLN A 142 3.04 -30.26 -10.18
N ILE A 143 2.15 -29.55 -9.52
CA ILE A 143 1.44 -28.40 -10.10
C ILE A 143 2.33 -27.17 -9.97
N ARG A 144 2.56 -26.47 -11.11
CA ARG A 144 3.29 -25.19 -11.19
C ARG A 144 2.52 -24.28 -12.16
N ASP A 145 2.16 -23.09 -11.75
CA ASP A 145 1.45 -22.09 -12.60
C ASP A 145 0.23 -22.68 -13.37
N GLY A 146 -0.53 -23.55 -12.71
CA GLY A 146 -1.71 -24.19 -13.30
C GLY A 146 -1.43 -25.35 -14.25
N ARG A 147 -0.17 -25.71 -14.46
CA ARG A 147 0.26 -26.87 -15.24
C ARG A 147 0.81 -27.97 -14.36
N ILE A 148 0.72 -29.22 -14.83
CA ILE A 148 1.30 -30.39 -14.16
C ILE A 148 2.61 -30.77 -14.85
N PHE A 149 3.64 -30.90 -14.06
CA PHE A 149 4.97 -31.38 -14.48
C PHE A 149 5.25 -32.74 -13.84
N CYS A 150 6.16 -33.51 -14.41
CA CYS A 150 6.70 -34.69 -13.78
C CYS A 150 7.24 -34.34 -12.38
N LYS A 151 6.99 -35.16 -11.37
CA LYS A 151 7.70 -35.05 -10.08
C LYS A 151 9.18 -35.34 -10.31
N GLY A 152 9.92 -34.32 -10.67
CA GLY A 152 11.38 -34.35 -10.67
C GLY A 152 11.87 -34.58 -9.24
N ASN A 153 13.06 -35.12 -9.13
CA ASN A 153 13.76 -35.17 -7.86
C ASN A 153 13.98 -33.73 -7.43
N ASN A 154 13.29 -33.25 -6.37
CA ASN A 154 13.45 -31.91 -5.82
C ASN A 154 14.88 -31.70 -5.27
N ASP A 155 15.70 -32.72 -5.30
CA ASP A 155 17.09 -32.76 -4.85
C ASP A 155 18.05 -32.25 -5.95
N THR A 156 17.69 -31.13 -6.58
CA THR A 156 18.59 -30.47 -7.52
C THR A 156 19.63 -29.63 -6.78
N PRO A 157 20.83 -29.45 -7.32
CA PRO A 157 21.84 -28.57 -6.73
C PRO A 157 21.31 -27.14 -6.47
N LEU A 158 20.44 -26.66 -7.34
CA LEU A 158 19.80 -25.35 -7.20
C LEU A 158 18.90 -25.26 -5.97
N ILE A 159 17.99 -26.25 -5.75
CA ILE A 159 17.12 -26.25 -4.57
C ILE A 159 17.93 -26.45 -3.29
N THR A 160 19.03 -27.21 -3.34
CA THR A 160 19.97 -27.31 -2.23
C THR A 160 20.63 -25.96 -1.92
N SER A 161 21.08 -25.23 -2.94
CA SER A 161 21.62 -23.87 -2.75
C SER A 161 20.56 -22.90 -2.20
N VAL A 162 19.33 -22.98 -2.66
CA VAL A 162 18.21 -22.19 -2.12
C VAL A 162 17.97 -22.52 -0.64
N PHE A 163 18.01 -23.83 -0.28
CA PHE A 163 17.85 -24.25 1.11
C PHE A 163 18.95 -23.67 2.01
N GLU A 164 20.21 -23.77 1.60
CA GLU A 164 21.36 -23.25 2.33
C GLU A 164 21.27 -21.72 2.56
N VAL A 165 20.81 -21.00 1.54
CA VAL A 165 20.65 -19.53 1.64
C VAL A 165 19.52 -19.15 2.59
N VAL A 166 18.42 -19.89 2.59
CA VAL A 166 17.30 -19.72 3.53
C VAL A 166 17.75 -20.05 4.94
N GLU A 167 18.47 -21.17 5.13
CA GLU A 167 19.01 -21.58 6.43
C GLU A 167 19.96 -20.51 6.99
N ASN A 168 20.87 -20.00 6.16
CA ASN A 168 21.79 -18.92 6.54
C ASN A 168 21.04 -17.63 6.93
N ALA A 169 19.95 -17.28 6.25
CA ALA A 169 19.14 -16.12 6.64
C ALA A 169 18.56 -16.30 8.05
N PHE A 170 18.02 -17.49 8.37
CA PHE A 170 17.49 -17.78 9.70
C PHE A 170 18.57 -17.88 10.78
N GLU A 171 19.77 -18.36 10.46
CA GLU A 171 20.91 -18.35 11.38
C GLU A 171 21.36 -16.92 11.70
N ASN A 172 21.24 -15.99 10.74
CA ASN A 172 21.56 -14.58 10.92
C ASN A 172 20.40 -13.75 11.49
N GLY A 173 19.34 -14.40 11.98
CA GLY A 173 18.29 -13.74 12.75
C GLY A 173 17.03 -13.38 11.95
N ALA A 174 16.90 -13.80 10.69
CA ALA A 174 15.65 -13.66 9.95
C ALA A 174 14.51 -14.39 10.69
N THR A 175 13.33 -13.79 10.74
CA THR A 175 12.12 -14.43 11.28
C THR A 175 11.23 -14.98 10.17
N ALA A 176 11.36 -14.43 8.96
CA ALA A 176 10.68 -14.89 7.75
C ALA A 176 11.53 -14.64 6.50
N VAL A 177 11.46 -15.52 5.50
CA VAL A 177 12.09 -15.36 4.19
C VAL A 177 11.01 -15.41 3.12
N PHE A 178 10.89 -14.36 2.30
CA PHE A 178 9.82 -14.24 1.32
C PHE A 178 10.18 -14.92 0.00
N PHE A 179 9.23 -15.67 -0.57
CA PHE A 179 9.42 -16.37 -1.84
C PHE A 179 9.74 -15.43 -3.00
N GLU A 180 9.16 -14.24 -3.02
CA GLU A 180 9.44 -13.21 -4.00
C GLU A 180 10.95 -12.86 -4.03
N CYS A 181 11.56 -12.67 -2.87
CA CYS A 181 12.98 -12.34 -2.75
C CYS A 181 13.89 -13.50 -3.15
N ILE A 182 13.50 -14.75 -2.80
CA ILE A 182 14.23 -15.94 -3.27
C ILE A 182 14.13 -16.06 -4.79
N TYR A 183 12.93 -15.88 -5.33
CA TYR A 183 12.67 -15.96 -6.76
C TYR A 183 13.47 -14.90 -7.52
N GLU A 184 13.41 -13.63 -7.09
CA GLU A 184 14.20 -12.55 -7.68
C GLU A 184 15.71 -12.87 -7.70
N ARG A 185 16.23 -13.46 -6.63
CA ARG A 185 17.66 -13.78 -6.49
C ARG A 185 18.13 -14.90 -7.43
N TYR A 186 17.25 -15.85 -7.74
CA TYR A 186 17.57 -17.06 -8.50
C TYR A 186 16.81 -17.14 -9.83
N THR A 187 16.16 -16.05 -10.29
CA THR A 187 15.26 -16.05 -11.46
C THR A 187 15.84 -16.76 -12.68
N ASP A 188 17.06 -16.42 -13.09
CA ASP A 188 17.66 -16.98 -14.29
C ASP A 188 17.90 -18.50 -14.17
N ASN A 189 18.38 -18.96 -13.03
CA ASN A 189 18.59 -20.39 -12.77
C ASN A 189 17.28 -21.15 -12.61
N LEU A 190 16.30 -20.56 -11.92
CA LEU A 190 14.99 -21.19 -11.72
C LEU A 190 14.24 -21.38 -13.05
N ILE A 191 14.36 -20.42 -13.96
CA ILE A 191 13.75 -20.51 -15.29
C ILE A 191 14.53 -21.52 -16.15
N SER A 192 15.87 -21.39 -16.25
CA SER A 192 16.67 -22.19 -17.20
C SER A 192 16.83 -23.64 -16.78
N GLU A 193 16.92 -23.94 -15.46
CA GLU A 193 17.20 -25.28 -14.98
C GLU A 193 15.94 -26.05 -14.56
N MET A 194 14.86 -25.32 -14.16
CA MET A 194 13.69 -25.93 -13.53
C MET A 194 12.35 -25.50 -14.13
N ASN A 195 12.32 -24.63 -15.13
CA ASN A 195 11.09 -24.07 -15.73
C ASN A 195 10.15 -23.47 -14.66
N ILE A 196 10.72 -22.74 -13.66
CA ILE A 196 9.97 -22.07 -12.61
C ILE A 196 9.86 -20.59 -12.98
N TYR A 197 8.64 -20.12 -13.23
CA TYR A 197 8.35 -18.79 -13.75
C TYR A 197 7.71 -17.84 -12.72
N SER A 198 7.49 -18.29 -11.48
CA SER A 198 6.91 -17.47 -10.44
C SER A 198 7.34 -17.87 -9.03
N ALA A 199 7.21 -16.95 -8.09
CA ALA A 199 7.44 -17.21 -6.68
C ALA A 199 6.43 -18.22 -6.10
N ASP A 200 5.20 -18.27 -6.63
CA ASP A 200 4.19 -19.25 -6.23
C ASP A 200 4.57 -20.67 -6.64
N ALA A 201 5.10 -20.85 -7.87
CA ALA A 201 5.60 -22.15 -8.34
C ALA A 201 6.81 -22.63 -7.51
N LEU A 202 7.73 -21.71 -7.15
CA LEU A 202 8.84 -22.01 -6.24
C LEU A 202 8.34 -22.44 -4.86
N ARG A 203 7.37 -21.72 -4.29
CA ARG A 203 6.74 -22.09 -3.01
C ARG A 203 6.19 -23.51 -3.03
N ASP A 204 5.49 -23.91 -4.11
CA ASP A 204 4.87 -25.21 -4.22
C ASP A 204 5.91 -26.36 -4.30
N ILE A 205 7.09 -26.08 -4.88
CA ILE A 205 8.23 -27.00 -4.85
C ILE A 205 8.78 -27.13 -3.43
N MET A 206 9.08 -26.00 -2.79
CA MET A 206 9.66 -25.99 -1.45
C MET A 206 8.71 -26.61 -0.43
N LYS A 207 7.40 -26.44 -0.60
CA LYS A 207 6.38 -27.07 0.26
C LYS A 207 6.41 -28.60 0.21
N ASN A 208 6.85 -29.18 -0.90
CA ASN A 208 6.94 -30.62 -1.09
C ASN A 208 8.35 -31.19 -0.80
N ASP A 209 9.33 -30.35 -0.50
CA ASP A 209 10.69 -30.75 -0.14
C ASP A 209 10.76 -31.09 1.36
N SER A 210 11.28 -32.28 1.67
CA SER A 210 11.35 -32.81 3.05
C SER A 210 12.22 -31.95 3.99
N ARG A 211 13.26 -31.30 3.47
CA ARG A 211 14.16 -30.42 4.24
C ARG A 211 13.42 -29.19 4.75
N PHE A 212 12.62 -28.56 3.86
CA PHE A 212 11.80 -27.42 4.24
C PHE A 212 10.68 -27.81 5.20
N GLN A 213 10.00 -28.93 4.96
CA GLN A 213 8.92 -29.43 5.84
C GLN A 213 9.41 -29.73 7.26
N ALA A 214 10.64 -30.25 7.39
CA ALA A 214 11.19 -30.63 8.69
C ALA A 214 11.51 -29.40 9.57
N ASN A 215 11.99 -28.32 8.96
CA ASN A 215 12.58 -27.19 9.68
C ASN A 215 11.70 -25.93 9.71
N TYR A 216 10.77 -25.80 8.75
CA TYR A 216 10.07 -24.54 8.49
C TYR A 216 8.57 -24.74 8.30
N HIS A 217 7.83 -23.69 8.59
CA HIS A 217 6.44 -23.54 8.22
C HIS A 217 6.33 -22.71 6.94
N ILE A 218 5.67 -23.26 5.92
CA ILE A 218 5.49 -22.57 4.63
C ILE A 218 4.14 -21.89 4.61
N GLU A 219 4.17 -20.58 4.68
CA GLU A 219 3.01 -19.70 4.56
C GLU A 219 2.74 -19.36 3.09
N ARG A 220 1.74 -18.52 2.83
CA ARG A 220 1.37 -18.11 1.47
C ARG A 220 2.48 -17.33 0.75
N SER A 221 3.16 -16.43 1.45
CA SER A 221 4.15 -15.51 0.87
C SER A 221 5.56 -15.70 1.41
N ALA A 222 5.75 -16.46 2.47
CA ALA A 222 7.01 -16.58 3.15
C ALA A 222 7.23 -17.96 3.78
N ILE A 223 8.48 -18.25 4.05
CA ILE A 223 8.95 -19.34 4.88
C ILE A 223 9.18 -18.76 6.28
N VAL A 224 8.71 -19.45 7.32
CA VAL A 224 8.87 -19.05 8.72
C VAL A 224 9.49 -20.21 9.49
N LYS A 225 10.40 -19.93 10.41
CA LYS A 225 11.02 -20.98 11.23
C LYS A 225 10.00 -21.55 12.21
N ASN A 226 9.96 -22.88 12.35
CA ASN A 226 9.04 -23.56 13.26
C ASN A 226 9.18 -23.02 14.69
N GLY A 227 8.05 -22.64 15.32
CA GLY A 227 8.00 -22.11 16.67
C GLY A 227 8.39 -20.63 16.83
N ILE A 228 8.66 -19.92 15.75
CA ILE A 228 8.93 -18.48 15.74
C ILE A 228 7.79 -17.78 15.01
N SER A 229 7.37 -16.62 15.52
CA SER A 229 6.45 -15.73 14.81
C SER A 229 7.25 -14.81 13.88
N ALA A 230 6.79 -14.64 12.66
CA ALA A 230 7.39 -13.69 11.73
C ALA A 230 7.28 -12.26 12.27
N ASP A 231 8.42 -11.58 12.47
CA ASP A 231 8.49 -10.20 12.96
C ASP A 231 9.51 -9.37 12.17
N THR A 232 9.29 -9.31 10.86
CA THR A 232 10.11 -8.50 9.95
C THR A 232 10.05 -7.01 10.28
N THR A 233 8.99 -6.54 10.91
CA THR A 233 8.87 -5.16 11.40
C THR A 233 9.95 -4.85 12.43
N ASN A 234 10.15 -5.75 13.39
CA ASN A 234 11.20 -5.59 14.40
C ASN A 234 12.60 -5.71 13.80
N GLU A 235 12.81 -6.60 12.81
CA GLU A 235 14.10 -6.71 12.12
C GLU A 235 14.49 -5.39 11.44
N ILE A 236 13.57 -4.75 10.72
CA ILE A 236 13.79 -3.45 10.08
C ILE A 236 14.13 -2.38 11.13
N LYS A 237 13.41 -2.36 12.26
CA LYS A 237 13.67 -1.43 13.37
C LYS A 237 15.04 -1.64 13.99
N VAL A 238 15.41 -2.87 14.28
CA VAL A 238 16.71 -3.22 14.88
C VAL A 238 17.87 -2.78 14.00
N ILE A 239 17.75 -2.99 12.67
CA ILE A 239 18.79 -2.53 11.72
C ILE A 239 18.92 -1.02 11.75
N LEU A 240 17.80 -0.28 11.72
CA LEU A 240 17.84 1.17 11.77
C LEU A 240 18.37 1.69 13.11
N GLN A 241 17.94 1.09 14.22
CA GLN A 241 18.39 1.44 15.58
C GLN A 241 19.87 1.18 15.82
N SER A 242 20.42 0.12 15.22
CA SER A 242 21.85 -0.22 15.36
C SER A 242 22.76 0.64 14.50
N SER A 243 22.22 1.41 13.55
CA SER A 243 23.01 2.27 12.66
C SER A 243 23.17 3.67 13.24
N HIS A 244 24.39 4.15 13.34
CA HIS A 244 24.71 5.53 13.73
C HIS A 244 24.80 6.47 12.51
N THR A 245 24.69 5.92 11.30
CA THR A 245 24.67 6.68 10.04
C THR A 245 23.35 6.45 9.33
N PRO A 246 22.90 7.40 8.48
CA PRO A 246 21.72 7.19 7.66
C PRO A 246 21.87 5.95 6.77
N LEU A 247 20.79 5.17 6.64
CA LEU A 247 20.72 3.98 5.79
C LEU A 247 19.86 4.26 4.55
N THR A 248 20.37 3.89 3.39
CA THR A 248 19.65 3.92 2.11
C THR A 248 18.75 2.70 1.93
N PHE A 249 17.85 2.73 0.95
CA PHE A 249 17.09 1.52 0.58
C PHE A 249 18.00 0.39 0.11
N GLU A 250 19.11 0.71 -0.52
CA GLU A 250 20.13 -0.27 -0.94
C GLU A 250 20.76 -0.95 0.28
N ASP A 251 21.10 -0.20 1.32
CA ASP A 251 21.63 -0.75 2.58
C ASP A 251 20.63 -1.69 3.26
N PHE A 252 19.33 -1.33 3.23
CA PHE A 252 18.27 -2.22 3.73
C PHE A 252 18.13 -3.46 2.85
N LYS A 253 18.17 -3.32 1.51
CA LYS A 253 18.08 -4.45 0.58
C LYS A 253 19.23 -5.43 0.76
N GLU A 254 20.44 -4.94 1.01
CA GLU A 254 21.61 -5.79 1.25
C GLU A 254 21.46 -6.58 2.55
N ARG A 255 21.06 -5.92 3.66
CA ARG A 255 20.94 -6.54 4.98
C ARG A 255 19.71 -7.42 5.15
N LEU A 256 18.59 -7.03 4.52
CA LEU A 256 17.29 -7.70 4.56
C LEU A 256 16.90 -8.21 3.17
N TRP A 257 17.83 -8.81 2.44
CA TRP A 257 17.61 -9.29 1.06
C TRP A 257 16.38 -10.21 0.95
N TYR A 258 15.98 -10.85 2.04
CA TYR A 258 14.87 -11.77 2.15
C TYR A 258 13.53 -11.12 2.45
N VAL A 259 13.47 -9.80 2.59
CA VAL A 259 12.25 -9.01 2.83
C VAL A 259 11.95 -8.14 1.61
N PRO A 260 10.71 -8.17 1.06
CA PRO A 260 10.32 -7.34 -0.08
C PRO A 260 10.51 -5.84 0.20
N MET A 261 11.05 -5.11 -0.77
CA MET A 261 11.36 -3.69 -0.62
C MET A 261 10.13 -2.84 -0.29
N ASP A 262 8.96 -3.17 -0.84
CA ASP A 262 7.73 -2.42 -0.54
C ASP A 262 7.27 -2.60 0.90
N ARG A 263 7.57 -3.76 1.51
CA ARG A 263 7.35 -3.98 2.94
C ARG A 263 8.30 -3.13 3.77
N ILE A 264 9.60 -3.10 3.42
CA ILE A 264 10.60 -2.25 4.09
C ILE A 264 10.16 -0.77 4.05
N LYS A 265 9.78 -0.25 2.87
CA LYS A 265 9.28 1.12 2.70
C LYS A 265 8.05 1.40 3.56
N SER A 266 7.11 0.47 3.58
CA SER A 266 5.87 0.60 4.36
C SER A 266 6.13 0.64 5.87
N GLU A 267 7.02 -0.20 6.37
CA GLU A 267 7.36 -0.25 7.79
C GLU A 267 8.16 0.99 8.21
N LEU A 268 9.13 1.43 7.42
CA LEU A 268 9.87 2.68 7.69
C LEU A 268 8.94 3.90 7.72
N ALA A 269 7.93 3.96 6.86
CA ALA A 269 6.95 5.05 6.87
C ALA A 269 6.03 5.05 8.09
N ARG A 270 5.86 3.90 8.76
CA ARG A 270 5.04 3.75 9.97
C ARG A 270 5.85 3.87 11.26
N PHE A 271 7.15 3.69 11.18
CA PHE A 271 8.02 3.76 12.33
C PHE A 271 8.26 5.21 12.72
N SER A 272 7.66 5.65 13.84
CA SER A 272 7.64 7.05 14.29
C SER A 272 9.01 7.68 14.46
N GLU A 273 10.00 6.89 14.88
CA GLU A 273 11.37 7.31 15.13
C GLU A 273 12.29 7.21 13.90
N ALA A 274 11.78 6.69 12.77
CA ALA A 274 12.50 6.67 11.50
C ALA A 274 12.32 8.01 10.77
N VAL A 275 13.36 8.81 10.72
CA VAL A 275 13.34 10.10 10.01
C VAL A 275 13.92 9.94 8.62
N CYS A 276 13.14 10.33 7.61
CA CYS A 276 13.60 10.42 6.23
C CYS A 276 14.49 11.67 6.09
N VAL A 277 15.81 11.46 5.98
CA VAL A 277 16.79 12.55 5.87
C VAL A 277 17.01 13.02 4.43
N GLU A 278 16.81 12.09 3.51
CA GLU A 278 16.78 12.31 2.07
C GLU A 278 15.89 11.25 1.41
N ARG A 279 15.49 11.44 0.15
CA ARG A 279 14.64 10.49 -0.55
C ARG A 279 15.25 9.08 -0.53
N GLY A 280 14.58 8.16 0.17
CA GLY A 280 15.02 6.78 0.31
C GLY A 280 16.13 6.54 1.33
N THR A 281 16.46 7.54 2.14
CA THR A 281 17.51 7.46 3.17
C THR A 281 16.90 7.79 4.53
N TYR A 282 17.12 6.94 5.51
CA TYR A 282 16.51 7.02 6.84
C TYR A 282 17.55 6.99 7.96
N LEU A 283 17.26 7.72 9.02
CA LEU A 283 18.03 7.75 10.26
C LEU A 283 17.10 7.42 11.44
N TYR A 284 17.59 6.68 12.43
CA TYR A 284 16.91 6.55 13.70
C TYR A 284 17.14 7.82 14.53
N ALA A 285 16.08 8.58 14.78
CA ALA A 285 16.18 9.90 15.39
C ALA A 285 16.87 9.91 16.75
N LEU A 286 16.69 8.84 17.55
CA LEU A 286 17.28 8.75 18.88
C LEU A 286 18.79 8.40 18.88
N ASN A 287 19.36 8.05 17.72
CA ASN A 287 20.80 7.95 17.52
C ASN A 287 21.45 9.30 17.17
N PHE A 288 20.62 10.32 16.93
CA PHE A 288 21.12 11.67 16.72
C PHE A 288 21.57 12.29 18.05
N TYR A 289 22.87 12.50 18.19
CA TYR A 289 23.43 12.94 19.46
C TYR A 289 23.41 14.47 19.58
N ILE A 290 22.82 14.97 20.66
CA ILE A 290 22.94 16.35 21.15
C ILE A 290 23.40 16.26 22.60
N SER A 291 24.48 16.95 22.94
CA SER A 291 24.99 16.93 24.31
C SER A 291 23.95 17.50 25.31
N PRO A 292 23.93 17.04 26.58
CA PRO A 292 22.96 17.54 27.56
C PRO A 292 22.95 19.06 27.72
N ASP A 293 24.12 19.70 27.65
CA ASP A 293 24.22 21.15 27.74
C ASP A 293 23.62 21.85 26.52
N GLU A 294 23.84 21.31 25.32
CA GLU A 294 23.23 21.81 24.09
C GLU A 294 21.71 21.59 24.07
N GLN A 295 21.21 20.46 24.61
CA GLN A 295 19.75 20.23 24.74
C GLN A 295 19.11 21.30 25.61
N VAL A 296 19.70 21.60 26.78
CA VAL A 296 19.21 22.66 27.69
C VAL A 296 19.27 24.03 27.01
N ALA A 297 20.35 24.34 26.30
CA ALA A 297 20.50 25.58 25.57
C ALA A 297 19.44 25.71 24.45
N LEU A 298 19.17 24.64 23.71
CA LEU A 298 18.18 24.61 22.64
C LEU A 298 16.75 24.80 23.17
N ILE A 299 16.38 24.05 24.24
CA ILE A 299 15.06 24.22 24.87
C ILE A 299 14.86 25.67 25.32
N LYS A 300 15.88 26.27 25.97
CA LYS A 300 15.82 27.67 26.41
C LYS A 300 15.67 28.62 25.23
N ALA A 301 16.41 28.43 24.15
CA ALA A 301 16.37 29.27 22.96
C ALA A 301 14.99 29.16 22.24
N MET A 302 14.46 27.94 22.12
CA MET A 302 13.14 27.72 21.53
C MET A 302 12.03 28.37 22.37
N ARG A 303 12.05 28.18 23.71
CA ARG A 303 11.09 28.82 24.60
C ARG A 303 11.16 30.35 24.54
N SER A 304 12.37 30.94 24.49
CA SER A 304 12.54 32.35 24.32
C SER A 304 11.95 32.86 23.00
N ALA A 305 12.11 32.11 21.92
CA ALA A 305 11.53 32.47 20.62
C ALA A 305 9.99 32.34 20.61
N ILE A 306 9.44 31.34 21.30
CA ILE A 306 8.00 31.15 21.45
C ILE A 306 7.36 32.24 22.31
N TYR A 307 8.05 32.66 23.39
CA TYR A 307 7.50 33.59 24.36
C TYR A 307 7.00 34.93 23.74
N SER A 308 7.66 35.41 22.71
CA SER A 308 7.33 36.68 22.06
C SER A 308 6.02 36.66 21.26
N ASN A 309 5.71 35.53 20.61
CA ASN A 309 4.61 35.41 19.65
C ASN A 309 3.62 34.25 19.97
N GLY A 310 3.87 33.48 21.03
CA GLY A 310 3.13 32.26 21.34
C GLY A 310 3.52 31.03 20.49
N TYR A 311 4.39 31.22 19.49
CA TYR A 311 4.87 30.17 18.61
C TYR A 311 6.25 30.50 18.01
N LEU A 312 6.96 29.47 17.56
CA LEU A 312 8.17 29.54 16.74
C LEU A 312 7.84 29.08 15.31
N VAL A 313 8.17 29.87 14.31
CA VAL A 313 8.03 29.48 12.90
C VAL A 313 9.06 28.41 12.57
N ALA A 314 8.60 27.28 12.02
CA ALA A 314 9.45 26.11 11.80
C ALA A 314 10.67 26.38 10.88
N LYS A 315 10.55 27.31 9.92
CA LYS A 315 11.67 27.71 9.05
C LYS A 315 12.85 28.34 9.82
N ASN A 316 12.61 28.90 11.01
CA ASN A 316 13.64 29.54 11.83
C ASN A 316 14.34 28.55 12.78
N LEU A 317 13.84 27.33 12.87
CA LEU A 317 14.35 26.31 13.79
C LEU A 317 15.83 25.99 13.51
N ARG A 318 16.24 25.88 12.24
CA ARG A 318 17.62 25.58 11.86
C ARG A 318 18.61 26.63 12.38
N GLU A 319 18.26 27.91 12.31
CA GLU A 319 19.11 28.97 12.81
C GLU A 319 19.26 28.92 14.34
N ILE A 320 18.15 28.65 15.05
CA ILE A 320 18.15 28.50 16.50
C ILE A 320 18.98 27.27 16.91
N PHE A 321 18.79 26.13 16.22
CA PHE A 321 19.55 24.91 16.43
C PHE A 321 21.05 25.13 16.22
N ASN A 322 21.46 25.75 15.13
CA ASN A 322 22.88 26.00 14.84
C ASN A 322 23.55 26.91 15.90
N LYS A 323 22.80 27.86 16.47
CA LYS A 323 23.31 28.76 17.54
C LYS A 323 23.39 28.07 18.90
N ALA A 324 22.39 27.26 19.21
CA ALA A 324 22.27 26.59 20.53
C ALA A 324 23.07 25.29 20.63
N CYS A 325 23.27 24.60 19.52
CA CYS A 325 23.90 23.29 19.43
C CYS A 325 25.05 23.27 18.41
N PRO A 326 26.13 24.05 18.60
CA PRO A 326 27.17 24.20 17.58
C PRO A 326 27.89 22.89 17.25
N SER A 327 28.06 21.96 18.21
CA SER A 327 28.67 20.65 17.95
C SER A 327 27.75 19.76 17.12
N ALA A 328 26.51 19.60 17.54
CA ALA A 328 25.53 18.80 16.81
C ALA A 328 25.21 19.40 15.44
N ALA A 329 25.25 20.74 15.28
CA ALA A 329 25.06 21.42 14.01
C ALA A 329 26.17 21.10 13.01
N LEU A 330 27.42 21.09 13.47
CA LEU A 330 28.59 20.71 12.65
C LEU A 330 28.48 19.26 12.17
N ASP A 331 28.18 18.34 13.08
CA ASP A 331 28.04 16.90 12.77
C ASP A 331 26.85 16.61 11.83
N SER A 332 25.88 17.50 11.75
CA SER A 332 24.66 17.38 10.96
C SER A 332 24.54 18.36 9.80
N GLU A 333 25.65 18.96 9.33
CA GLU A 333 25.64 19.93 8.23
C GLU A 333 25.03 19.35 6.94
N TYR A 334 25.20 18.06 6.72
CA TYR A 334 24.64 17.33 5.57
C TYR A 334 23.11 17.15 5.62
N LEU A 335 22.49 17.30 6.79
CA LEU A 335 21.04 17.12 6.94
C LEU A 335 20.29 18.38 6.49
N LYS A 336 19.19 18.18 5.78
CA LYS A 336 18.27 19.24 5.38
C LYS A 336 17.42 19.74 6.56
N ASP A 337 16.89 20.96 6.46
CA ASP A 337 16.13 21.61 7.53
C ASP A 337 14.91 20.80 7.97
N TYR A 338 14.21 20.13 7.04
CA TYR A 338 13.08 19.28 7.39
C TYR A 338 13.51 18.04 8.19
N ALA A 339 14.69 17.48 7.89
CA ALA A 339 15.21 16.33 8.62
C ALA A 339 15.58 16.72 10.06
N ILE A 340 16.27 17.84 10.25
CA ILE A 340 16.56 18.38 11.59
C ILE A 340 15.27 18.63 12.36
N ARG A 341 14.27 19.26 11.73
CA ARG A 341 12.96 19.48 12.35
C ARG A 341 12.32 18.17 12.83
N ASP A 342 12.31 17.14 11.97
CA ASP A 342 11.65 15.88 12.28
C ASP A 342 12.42 15.07 13.34
N ILE A 343 13.76 15.17 13.37
CA ILE A 343 14.58 14.63 14.45
C ILE A 343 14.27 15.35 15.77
N LEU A 344 14.32 16.68 15.80
CA LEU A 344 14.05 17.46 17.01
C LEU A 344 12.62 17.27 17.52
N LYS A 345 11.66 17.08 16.61
CA LYS A 345 10.28 16.74 16.95
C LYS A 345 10.20 15.45 17.80
N ILE A 346 11.00 14.45 17.47
CA ILE A 346 11.01 13.19 18.20
C ILE A 346 11.76 13.33 19.54
N ILE A 347 12.91 13.99 19.51
CA ILE A 347 13.74 14.17 20.72
C ILE A 347 13.02 15.04 21.76
N PHE A 348 12.34 16.09 21.35
CA PHE A 348 11.68 17.06 22.24
C PHE A 348 10.15 16.98 22.22
N GLN A 349 9.59 15.82 21.90
CA GLN A 349 8.13 15.59 21.85
C GLN A 349 7.39 15.86 23.17
N ASP A 350 8.10 15.78 24.30
CA ASP A 350 7.55 16.04 25.63
C ASP A 350 7.58 17.51 26.04
N GLU A 351 8.38 18.33 25.33
CA GLU A 351 8.56 19.75 25.60
C GLU A 351 7.77 20.65 24.66
N PHE A 352 7.62 20.23 23.41
CA PHE A 352 7.01 21.02 22.34
C PHE A 352 6.06 20.23 21.48
N ASP A 353 5.07 20.93 20.90
CA ASP A 353 4.23 20.44 19.83
C ASP A 353 4.72 20.97 18.48
N PHE A 354 5.08 20.07 17.58
CA PHE A 354 5.61 20.40 16.25
C PHE A 354 4.53 20.18 15.19
N SER A 355 4.21 21.21 14.43
CA SER A 355 3.45 21.13 13.19
C SER A 355 4.36 21.35 11.97
N SER A 356 3.78 21.35 10.77
CA SER A 356 4.54 21.61 9.54
C SER A 356 5.12 23.04 9.48
N SER A 357 4.44 24.00 10.06
CA SER A 357 4.76 25.43 9.95
C SER A 357 5.17 26.07 11.27
N VAL A 358 4.72 25.52 12.40
CA VAL A 358 4.94 26.12 13.72
C VAL A 358 5.32 25.10 14.78
N ILE A 359 6.00 25.60 15.80
CA ILE A 359 6.36 24.89 17.02
C ILE A 359 5.82 25.71 18.18
N THR A 360 5.14 25.04 19.12
CA THR A 360 4.55 25.66 20.30
C THR A 360 5.00 24.93 21.56
N GLU A 361 4.78 25.54 22.73
CA GLU A 361 4.91 24.82 24.01
C GLU A 361 3.94 23.62 24.03
N LYS A 362 4.34 22.55 24.67
CA LYS A 362 3.55 21.33 24.80
C LYS A 362 2.15 21.61 25.36
N GLY A 363 1.12 21.11 24.67
CA GLY A 363 -0.28 21.25 25.07
C GLY A 363 -0.92 22.59 24.69
N ASN A 364 -0.20 23.46 23.95
CA ASN A 364 -0.72 24.75 23.48
C ASN A 364 -0.71 24.80 21.94
N PRO A 365 -1.53 23.98 21.25
CA PRO A 365 -1.55 23.95 19.79
C PRO A 365 -2.03 25.32 19.24
N LEU A 366 -1.31 25.84 18.25
CA LEU A 366 -1.71 27.04 17.55
C LEU A 366 -2.69 26.70 16.42
N ASP A 367 -3.88 27.29 16.46
CA ASP A 367 -4.79 27.33 15.31
C ASP A 367 -4.42 28.49 14.38
N ILE A 368 -3.64 28.18 13.32
CA ILE A 368 -3.22 29.17 12.32
C ILE A 368 -4.47 29.75 11.60
N GLY A 369 -5.47 28.93 11.34
CA GLY A 369 -6.73 29.37 10.75
C GLY A 369 -7.42 30.42 11.61
N GLN A 370 -7.40 30.25 12.94
CA GLN A 370 -7.96 31.23 13.87
C GLN A 370 -7.22 32.56 13.85
N LEU A 371 -5.88 32.56 13.66
CA LEU A 371 -5.14 33.81 13.50
C LEU A 371 -5.63 34.62 12.27
N TYR A 372 -5.80 33.92 11.14
CA TYR A 372 -6.32 34.56 9.92
C TYR A 372 -7.79 34.96 10.05
N ARG A 373 -8.64 34.18 10.76
CA ARG A 373 -10.01 34.60 11.05
C ARG A 373 -10.06 35.86 11.90
N ASN A 374 -9.29 35.93 12.98
CA ASN A 374 -9.25 37.07 13.84
C ASN A 374 -8.80 38.32 13.06
N TYR A 375 -7.71 38.19 12.27
CA TYR A 375 -7.24 39.27 11.42
C TYR A 375 -8.32 39.74 10.44
N ALA A 376 -9.01 38.81 9.79
CA ALA A 376 -10.08 39.14 8.85
C ALA A 376 -11.28 39.78 9.56
N ALA A 377 -11.66 39.32 10.76
CA ALA A 377 -12.78 39.87 11.53
C ALA A 377 -12.55 41.32 12.03
N GLU A 378 -11.28 41.72 12.25
CA GLU A 378 -10.90 43.05 12.68
C GLU A 378 -11.00 44.11 11.56
N HIS A 379 -11.13 43.66 10.31
CA HIS A 379 -11.14 44.55 9.15
C HIS A 379 -12.49 44.51 8.42
N GLU A 380 -12.97 45.66 7.98
CA GLU A 380 -14.18 45.75 7.14
C GLU A 380 -13.87 45.38 5.69
N GLN A 381 -12.68 45.74 5.23
CA GLN A 381 -12.16 45.46 3.89
C GLN A 381 -10.68 45.08 3.97
N LEU A 382 -10.24 44.16 3.16
CA LEU A 382 -8.85 43.72 3.03
C LEU A 382 -8.49 43.56 1.56
N SER A 383 -7.31 44.05 1.20
CA SER A 383 -6.68 43.74 -0.07
C SER A 383 -5.82 42.47 0.02
N LEU A 384 -5.58 41.83 -1.12
CA LEU A 384 -4.62 40.70 -1.19
C LEU A 384 -3.22 41.12 -0.76
N ARG A 385 -2.88 42.40 -0.90
CA ARG A 385 -1.60 42.94 -0.48
C ARG A 385 -1.49 42.95 1.05
N GLU A 386 -2.50 43.47 1.75
CA GLU A 386 -2.52 43.48 3.23
C GLU A 386 -2.47 42.05 3.82
N ILE A 387 -3.18 41.09 3.20
CA ILE A 387 -3.10 39.70 3.61
C ILE A 387 -1.69 39.13 3.43
N LYS A 388 -1.00 39.48 2.35
CA LYS A 388 0.41 39.08 2.14
C LYS A 388 1.36 39.77 3.13
N GLU A 389 1.18 41.07 3.41
CA GLU A 389 1.95 41.75 4.41
C GLU A 389 1.75 41.17 5.81
N PHE A 390 0.51 40.77 6.15
CA PHE A 390 0.23 40.03 7.37
C PHE A 390 0.91 38.64 7.36
N GLN A 391 0.83 37.91 6.25
CA GLN A 391 1.55 36.66 6.07
C GLN A 391 3.05 36.77 6.31
N GLU A 392 3.68 37.84 5.74
CA GLU A 392 5.10 38.08 5.90
C GLU A 392 5.45 38.40 7.36
N THR A 393 4.59 39.17 8.03
CA THR A 393 4.76 39.54 9.45
C THR A 393 4.71 38.29 10.36
N ILE A 394 3.71 37.43 10.19
CA ILE A 394 3.57 36.23 11.02
C ILE A 394 4.45 35.06 10.55
N GLY A 395 4.92 35.09 9.31
CA GLY A 395 5.78 34.07 8.71
C GLY A 395 5.09 32.73 8.43
N LEU A 396 3.76 32.66 8.36
CA LEU A 396 2.95 31.46 8.22
C LEU A 396 2.21 31.43 6.88
N PRO A 397 1.88 30.24 6.33
CA PRO A 397 1.11 30.15 5.10
C PRO A 397 -0.29 30.73 5.25
N ILE A 398 -0.86 31.28 4.16
CA ILE A 398 -2.21 31.87 4.17
C ILE A 398 -3.25 30.75 4.24
N TYR A 399 -4.19 30.89 5.16
CA TYR A 399 -5.34 30.01 5.34
C TYR A 399 -6.59 30.66 4.74
N TRP A 400 -6.74 30.53 3.42
CA TRP A 400 -7.82 31.16 2.65
C TRP A 400 -9.21 30.78 3.12
N ASP A 401 -9.43 29.48 3.42
CA ASP A 401 -10.73 28.99 3.87
C ASP A 401 -11.16 29.66 5.18
N ASP A 402 -10.22 29.95 6.05
CA ASP A 402 -10.49 30.65 7.32
C ASP A 402 -10.76 32.13 7.11
N ILE A 403 -10.04 32.79 6.22
CA ILE A 403 -10.34 34.17 5.81
C ILE A 403 -11.73 34.26 5.19
N PHE A 404 -12.09 33.33 4.32
CA PHE A 404 -13.40 33.32 3.65
C PHE A 404 -14.57 32.96 4.57
N LYS A 405 -14.34 32.52 5.81
CA LYS A 405 -15.41 32.43 6.81
C LYS A 405 -15.92 33.80 7.23
N GLU A 406 -15.03 34.80 7.29
CA GLU A 406 -15.35 36.16 7.70
C GLU A 406 -15.54 37.12 6.51
N MET A 407 -14.87 36.84 5.41
CA MET A 407 -14.78 37.75 4.25
C MET A 407 -15.43 37.15 3.00
N VAL A 408 -15.85 38.04 2.11
CA VAL A 408 -16.31 37.70 0.73
C VAL A 408 -15.41 38.42 -0.25
N ARG A 409 -14.95 37.73 -1.27
CA ARG A 409 -14.14 38.32 -2.35
C ARG A 409 -15.05 39.09 -3.30
N ILE A 410 -14.83 40.40 -3.41
CA ILE A 410 -15.61 41.30 -4.25
C ILE A 410 -14.92 41.71 -5.56
N SER A 411 -13.59 41.53 -5.64
CA SER A 411 -12.81 41.75 -6.86
C SER A 411 -11.62 40.78 -6.94
N ALA A 412 -10.82 40.92 -7.99
CA ALA A 412 -9.59 40.13 -8.13
C ALA A 412 -8.60 40.32 -6.96
N THR A 413 -8.66 41.49 -6.29
CA THR A 413 -7.66 41.91 -5.29
C THR A 413 -8.24 42.28 -3.93
N GLU A 414 -9.57 42.32 -3.78
CA GLU A 414 -10.21 42.87 -2.58
C GLU A 414 -11.25 41.91 -2.00
N LEU A 415 -11.30 41.89 -0.69
CA LEU A 415 -12.27 41.16 0.13
C LEU A 415 -12.99 42.17 1.06
N VAL A 416 -14.24 41.89 1.38
CA VAL A 416 -15.06 42.70 2.29
C VAL A 416 -15.72 41.76 3.29
N ARG A 417 -15.89 42.21 4.55
CA ARG A 417 -16.52 41.42 5.59
C ARG A 417 -17.95 41.05 5.21
N ARG A 418 -18.33 39.83 5.51
CA ARG A 418 -19.61 39.23 5.06
C ARG A 418 -20.84 40.06 5.46
N ASP A 419 -20.85 40.64 6.66
CA ASP A 419 -21.96 41.48 7.16
C ASP A 419 -22.13 42.82 6.41
N LYS A 420 -21.11 43.21 5.60
CA LYS A 420 -21.14 44.43 4.78
C LYS A 420 -21.63 44.16 3.35
N VAL A 421 -21.71 42.90 2.94
CA VAL A 421 -22.13 42.52 1.60
C VAL A 421 -23.64 42.23 1.59
N GLN A 422 -24.37 42.91 0.75
CA GLN A 422 -25.77 42.59 0.46
C GLN A 422 -25.86 41.85 -0.86
N PHE A 423 -26.51 40.70 -0.84
CA PHE A 423 -26.87 39.94 -2.01
C PHE A 423 -28.38 40.05 -2.27
N ASP A 424 -28.75 40.56 -3.43
CA ASP A 424 -30.06 40.33 -3.98
C ASP A 424 -30.06 39.02 -4.74
N VAL A 425 -30.58 37.97 -4.08
CA VAL A 425 -30.54 36.60 -4.60
C VAL A 425 -31.30 36.52 -5.94
N ASP A 426 -32.49 37.14 -6.03
CA ASP A 426 -33.32 37.10 -7.24
C ASP A 426 -32.61 37.78 -8.41
N ALA A 427 -31.96 38.93 -8.17
CA ALA A 427 -31.21 39.66 -9.21
C ALA A 427 -29.94 38.89 -9.63
N VAL A 428 -29.31 38.10 -8.73
CA VAL A 428 -28.18 37.23 -9.07
C VAL A 428 -28.65 36.06 -9.92
N ASP A 429 -29.76 35.41 -9.55
CA ASP A 429 -30.32 34.29 -10.29
C ASP A 429 -30.74 34.72 -11.71
N ASP A 430 -31.47 35.83 -11.83
CA ASP A 430 -31.83 36.43 -13.12
C ASP A 430 -30.62 36.76 -14.01
N ALA A 431 -29.54 37.23 -13.39
CA ALA A 431 -28.32 37.54 -14.14
C ALA A 431 -27.60 36.28 -14.57
N LEU A 432 -27.52 35.26 -13.71
CA LEU A 432 -26.92 33.95 -14.02
C LEU A 432 -27.66 33.23 -15.14
N GLU A 433 -29.03 33.21 -15.13
CA GLU A 433 -29.83 32.63 -16.20
C GLU A 433 -29.60 33.32 -17.56
N LYS A 434 -29.46 34.66 -17.55
CA LYS A 434 -29.17 35.41 -18.77
C LYS A 434 -27.76 35.20 -19.30
N MET A 435 -26.77 35.03 -18.41
CA MET A 435 -25.37 34.88 -18.81
C MET A 435 -25.01 33.43 -19.17
N TYR A 436 -25.69 32.48 -18.57
CA TYR A 436 -25.42 31.04 -18.71
C TYR A 436 -26.70 30.26 -18.97
N PRO A 437 -27.28 30.39 -20.18
CA PRO A 437 -28.60 29.81 -20.52
C PRO A 437 -28.61 28.29 -20.67
N ASN A 438 -27.48 27.61 -20.47
CA ASN A 438 -27.39 26.17 -20.55
C ASN A 438 -27.85 25.52 -19.21
N GLU A 439 -28.46 24.34 -19.32
CA GLU A 439 -28.93 23.57 -18.16
C GLU A 439 -27.82 23.28 -17.11
N TYR A 440 -26.57 23.16 -17.58
CA TYR A 440 -25.38 22.94 -16.75
C TYR A 440 -24.25 23.87 -17.19
N THR A 441 -23.64 24.56 -16.22
CA THR A 441 -22.42 25.37 -16.42
C THR A 441 -21.38 24.97 -15.38
N ALA A 442 -20.16 24.64 -15.80
CA ALA A 442 -19.10 24.31 -14.86
C ALA A 442 -18.66 25.57 -14.09
N LEU A 443 -18.47 25.46 -12.76
CA LEU A 443 -18.07 26.61 -11.91
C LEU A 443 -16.81 27.33 -12.42
N LYS A 444 -15.86 26.59 -13.03
CA LYS A 444 -14.65 27.17 -13.65
C LYS A 444 -14.95 28.13 -14.82
N ASP A 445 -16.11 27.98 -15.46
CA ASP A 445 -16.51 28.77 -16.62
C ASP A 445 -17.31 30.02 -16.23
N ILE A 446 -17.64 30.18 -14.94
CA ILE A 446 -18.33 31.37 -14.38
C ILE A 446 -17.28 32.47 -14.10
N THR A 447 -16.71 33.01 -15.15
CA THR A 447 -15.64 34.03 -15.05
C THR A 447 -16.16 35.44 -14.76
N LEU A 448 -17.43 35.70 -15.02
CA LEU A 448 -18.08 37.01 -14.88
C LEU A 448 -18.86 37.18 -13.58
N PHE A 449 -18.78 36.21 -12.65
CA PHE A 449 -19.48 36.26 -11.36
C PHE A 449 -19.21 37.51 -10.56
N LEU A 450 -17.95 38.02 -10.60
CA LEU A 450 -17.52 39.25 -9.90
C LEU A 450 -18.07 40.54 -10.53
N SER A 451 -18.65 40.50 -11.76
CA SER A 451 -19.25 41.64 -12.44
C SER A 451 -20.79 41.65 -12.34
N LEU A 452 -21.38 40.73 -11.58
CA LEU A 452 -22.83 40.69 -11.36
C LEU A 452 -23.28 41.97 -10.59
N PRO A 453 -24.28 42.70 -11.09
CA PRO A 453 -24.69 43.99 -10.52
C PRO A 453 -25.45 43.88 -9.18
N ALA A 454 -25.62 42.70 -8.67
CA ALA A 454 -26.47 42.39 -7.51
C ALA A 454 -25.74 42.42 -6.16
N ALA A 455 -24.41 42.66 -6.13
CA ALA A 455 -23.66 42.79 -4.89
C ALA A 455 -23.40 44.29 -4.61
N SER A 456 -23.94 44.80 -3.53
CA SER A 456 -23.60 46.09 -2.99
C SER A 456 -22.79 45.92 -1.70
N VAL A 457 -21.77 46.78 -1.55
CA VAL A 457 -21.00 46.91 -0.30
C VAL A 457 -21.52 48.14 0.44
N ARG A 458 -21.86 47.99 1.73
CA ARG A 458 -22.28 49.10 2.62
C ARG A 458 -21.10 49.80 3.25
#